data_ef0d06bf81601b3208f2f1f7c72638ff
#
_entry.id   ef0d06bf81601b3208f2f1f7c72638ff
#
_cell.length_a   1.000
_cell.length_b   1.000
_cell.length_c   1.000
_cell.angle_alpha   90.00
_cell.angle_beta   90.00
_cell.angle_gamma   90.00
#
_symmetry.space_group_name_H-M   'P 1'
#
loop_
_entity.id
_entity.type
_entity.pdbx_description
1 polymer ?
#
loop_
_entity_poly.entity_id
_entity_poly.type
_entity_poly.pdbx_seq_one_letter_code
_entity_poly.pdbx_strand_id
1 'polypeptide(L)'
;MANAVAMKGASIQVIHDTVYREAMAGIPGPVFKHLTGNDPSEPAWESNSFRERAVNPYRFAEFLPCFAIRPIFNQLVYVLHYLLGVGLLKATVLIPVVCYWLMGWLVLAWTWRYVATPWAALISMLLLLSPPLWDIARSTTPDALSSLIVLAAMFLLFEQRRLLPGMILLIASVYVRTDNVILVLLALAYLYVTGVGLRASETAMLSALAVVSVLLINHFSGDYGPKVLYYRSFVEAPIAVGEIAPSFGIHEYLAALKIGISGVVHGPYIPFFLMGTVGLLRRPSRALIGIAAVTMGYTAAHLVIFPNPETRFFGPFFAAMGLVLASTISITQAAQFVLAKRPVLRRDYPSLLSAPTR
;
A
#
# COMPACT_ATOMS: atom_id res chain seq x y z
N MET A 1 2.19 -16.66 -10.40
CA MET A 1 0.79 -16.27 -10.68
C MET A 1 0.69 -14.98 -11.50
N ALA A 2 1.22 -13.81 -11.09
CA ALA A 2 1.19 -12.60 -11.92
C ALA A 2 1.79 -12.83 -13.33
N ASN A 3 2.89 -13.59 -13.42
CA ASN A 3 3.48 -14.02 -14.71
C ASN A 3 2.51 -14.79 -15.60
N ALA A 4 1.72 -15.67 -15.00
CA ALA A 4 0.73 -16.45 -15.73
C ALA A 4 -0.37 -15.56 -16.32
N VAL A 5 -0.84 -14.57 -15.55
CA VAL A 5 -1.84 -13.61 -16.03
C VAL A 5 -1.27 -12.75 -17.17
N ALA A 6 0.03 -12.45 -17.15
CA ALA A 6 0.70 -11.71 -18.24
C ALA A 6 0.82 -12.53 -19.54
N MET A 7 0.78 -13.86 -19.48
CA MET A 7 0.91 -14.75 -20.66
C MET A 7 -0.44 -14.99 -21.39
N LYS A 8 -1.22 -13.96 -21.63
CA LYS A 8 -2.52 -14.06 -22.30
C LYS A 8 -2.41 -14.78 -23.66
N GLY A 9 -3.31 -15.74 -23.89
CA GLY A 9 -3.40 -16.48 -25.15
C GLY A 9 -2.57 -17.76 -25.24
N ALA A 10 -1.66 -18.02 -24.27
CA ALA A 10 -0.99 -19.31 -24.18
C ALA A 10 -1.91 -20.38 -23.56
N SER A 11 -1.70 -21.66 -23.89
CA SER A 11 -2.44 -22.73 -23.23
C SER A 11 -2.08 -22.82 -21.75
N ILE A 12 -3.01 -23.30 -20.93
CA ILE A 12 -2.84 -23.44 -19.48
C ILE A 12 -1.60 -24.28 -19.16
N GLN A 13 -1.36 -25.36 -19.91
CA GLN A 13 -0.17 -26.20 -19.76
C GLN A 13 1.12 -25.41 -19.99
N VAL A 14 1.21 -24.64 -21.06
CA VAL A 14 2.40 -23.82 -21.38
C VAL A 14 2.64 -22.76 -20.30
N ILE A 15 1.58 -22.12 -19.81
CA ILE A 15 1.67 -21.15 -18.73
C ILE A 15 2.22 -21.80 -17.45
N HIS A 16 1.62 -22.92 -17.03
CA HIS A 16 2.01 -23.68 -15.87
C HIS A 16 3.49 -24.08 -15.93
N ASP A 17 3.89 -24.78 -17.00
CA ASP A 17 5.24 -25.29 -17.16
C ASP A 17 6.29 -24.16 -17.21
N THR A 18 5.95 -23.02 -17.84
CA THR A 18 6.84 -21.87 -17.88
C THR A 18 7.01 -21.23 -16.50
N VAL A 19 5.91 -21.05 -15.76
CA VAL A 19 5.95 -20.44 -14.41
C VAL A 19 6.76 -21.29 -13.44
N TYR A 20 6.54 -22.60 -13.40
CA TYR A 20 7.28 -23.48 -12.49
C TYR A 20 8.73 -23.69 -12.91
N ARG A 21 9.03 -23.75 -14.20
CA ARG A 21 10.41 -23.80 -14.70
C ARG A 21 11.21 -22.55 -14.35
N GLU A 22 10.65 -21.35 -14.56
CA GLU A 22 11.30 -20.10 -14.16
C GLU A 22 11.45 -19.99 -12.64
N ALA A 23 10.45 -20.43 -11.89
CA ALA A 23 10.52 -20.46 -10.43
C ALA A 23 11.65 -21.38 -9.95
N MET A 24 11.75 -22.58 -10.49
CA MET A 24 12.82 -23.53 -10.17
C MET A 24 14.22 -22.99 -10.47
N ALA A 25 14.36 -22.25 -11.57
CA ALA A 25 15.64 -21.68 -11.98
C ALA A 25 16.05 -20.42 -11.22
N GLY A 26 15.09 -19.65 -10.68
CA GLY A 26 15.35 -18.30 -10.14
C GLY A 26 15.01 -18.08 -8.68
N ILE A 27 14.36 -19.05 -8.02
CA ILE A 27 13.94 -18.92 -6.61
C ILE A 27 14.82 -19.82 -5.71
N PRO A 28 15.20 -19.36 -4.49
CA PRO A 28 15.93 -20.19 -3.54
C PRO A 28 15.21 -21.50 -3.24
N GLY A 29 15.97 -22.60 -3.13
CA GLY A 29 15.44 -23.95 -2.95
C GLY A 29 14.40 -24.12 -1.83
N PRO A 30 14.58 -23.56 -0.62
CA PRO A 30 13.56 -23.62 0.44
C PRO A 30 12.23 -22.98 0.02
N VAL A 31 12.27 -21.80 -0.62
CA VAL A 31 11.07 -21.11 -1.10
C VAL A 31 10.40 -21.89 -2.23
N PHE A 32 11.18 -22.52 -3.12
CA PHE A 32 10.62 -23.39 -4.16
C PHE A 32 9.95 -24.63 -3.58
N LYS A 33 10.51 -25.24 -2.52
CA LYS A 33 9.87 -26.35 -1.78
C LYS A 33 8.52 -25.95 -1.20
N HIS A 34 8.44 -24.78 -0.58
CA HIS A 34 7.17 -24.22 -0.11
C HIS A 34 6.17 -24.05 -1.26
N LEU A 35 6.55 -23.43 -2.38
CA LEU A 35 5.67 -23.23 -3.55
C LEU A 35 5.20 -24.52 -4.22
N THR A 36 5.89 -25.63 -4.00
CA THR A 36 5.54 -26.95 -4.55
C THR A 36 4.93 -27.90 -3.51
N GLY A 37 4.64 -27.41 -2.30
CA GLY A 37 4.06 -28.20 -1.21
C GLY A 37 5.00 -29.30 -0.68
N ASN A 38 6.30 -29.11 -0.81
CA ASN A 38 7.34 -30.04 -0.33
C ASN A 38 8.08 -29.49 0.90
N ASP A 39 7.55 -28.46 1.54
CA ASP A 39 8.09 -27.93 2.80
C ASP A 39 7.48 -28.70 3.98
N PRO A 40 8.29 -29.44 4.77
CA PRO A 40 7.78 -30.23 5.89
C PRO A 40 7.36 -29.35 7.09
N SER A 41 7.68 -28.07 7.11
CA SER A 41 7.29 -27.15 8.18
C SER A 41 5.88 -26.61 8.02
N GLU A 42 5.28 -26.76 6.85
CA GLU A 42 3.95 -26.24 6.52
C GLU A 42 2.84 -27.18 7.01
N PRO A 43 1.66 -26.63 7.36
CA PRO A 43 0.47 -27.43 7.64
C PRO A 43 0.10 -28.33 6.44
N ALA A 44 -0.35 -29.54 6.71
CA ALA A 44 -0.65 -30.53 5.66
C ALA A 44 -1.67 -30.03 4.61
N TRP A 45 -2.67 -29.27 5.03
CA TRP A 45 -3.69 -28.69 4.14
C TRP A 45 -3.08 -27.65 3.17
N GLU A 46 -2.13 -26.85 3.64
CA GLU A 46 -1.45 -25.86 2.84
C GLU A 46 -0.48 -26.52 1.84
N SER A 47 0.35 -27.45 2.32
CA SER A 47 1.25 -28.24 1.48
C SER A 47 0.51 -29.01 0.39
N ASN A 48 -0.64 -29.61 0.69
CA ASN A 48 -1.46 -30.30 -0.31
C ASN A 48 -1.99 -29.33 -1.37
N SER A 49 -2.49 -28.16 -0.98
CA SER A 49 -2.96 -27.12 -1.91
C SER A 49 -1.84 -26.63 -2.84
N PHE A 50 -0.63 -26.44 -2.34
CA PHE A 50 0.53 -26.07 -3.17
C PHE A 50 0.95 -27.20 -4.10
N ARG A 51 0.98 -28.44 -3.62
CA ARG A 51 1.35 -29.62 -4.41
C ARG A 51 0.38 -29.86 -5.55
N GLU A 52 -0.91 -29.81 -5.29
CA GLU A 52 -1.95 -29.93 -6.31
C GLU A 52 -1.75 -28.92 -7.45
N ARG A 53 -1.49 -27.67 -7.10
CA ARG A 53 -1.23 -26.61 -8.08
C ARG A 53 0.08 -26.80 -8.85
N ALA A 54 1.09 -27.38 -8.20
CA ALA A 54 2.39 -27.61 -8.84
C ALA A 54 2.33 -28.79 -9.83
N VAL A 55 1.45 -29.75 -9.63
CA VAL A 55 1.33 -30.94 -10.47
C VAL A 55 0.24 -30.82 -11.53
N ASN A 56 -0.86 -30.12 -11.21
CA ASN A 56 -2.04 -30.05 -12.06
C ASN A 56 -2.25 -28.64 -12.64
N PRO A 57 -2.05 -28.43 -13.96
CA PRO A 57 -2.24 -27.15 -14.63
C PRO A 57 -3.65 -26.56 -14.47
N TYR A 58 -4.68 -27.40 -14.42
CA TYR A 58 -6.05 -26.93 -14.27
C TYR A 58 -6.29 -26.41 -12.84
N ARG A 59 -5.79 -27.08 -11.82
CA ARG A 59 -5.82 -26.59 -10.44
C ARG A 59 -5.04 -25.30 -10.27
N PHE A 60 -3.89 -25.17 -10.94
CA PHE A 60 -3.16 -23.90 -11.02
C PHE A 60 -4.00 -22.78 -11.64
N ALA A 61 -4.70 -23.08 -12.74
CA ALA A 61 -5.52 -22.10 -13.46
C ALA A 61 -6.69 -21.56 -12.61
N GLU A 62 -7.31 -22.38 -11.76
CA GLU A 62 -8.40 -21.96 -10.85
C GLU A 62 -7.98 -20.81 -9.92
N PHE A 63 -6.67 -20.65 -9.64
CA PHE A 63 -6.17 -19.58 -8.80
C PHE A 63 -5.82 -18.30 -9.54
N LEU A 64 -5.72 -18.33 -10.87
CA LEU A 64 -5.32 -17.16 -11.66
C LEU A 64 -6.24 -15.95 -11.45
N PRO A 65 -7.56 -16.09 -11.35
CA PRO A 65 -8.46 -14.98 -11.07
C PRO A 65 -8.10 -14.20 -9.80
N CYS A 66 -7.65 -14.86 -8.73
CA CYS A 66 -7.21 -14.20 -7.51
C CYS A 66 -6.01 -13.26 -7.69
N PHE A 67 -5.27 -13.42 -8.79
CA PHE A 67 -4.13 -12.56 -9.16
C PHE A 67 -4.48 -11.61 -10.30
N ALA A 68 -5.50 -11.93 -11.10
CA ALA A 68 -5.98 -11.09 -12.19
C ALA A 68 -6.60 -9.76 -11.70
N ILE A 69 -7.08 -9.71 -10.45
CA ILE A 69 -7.63 -8.50 -9.80
C ILE A 69 -6.62 -7.35 -9.62
N ARG A 70 -5.42 -7.45 -10.19
CA ARG A 70 -4.34 -6.48 -10.09
C ARG A 70 -3.89 -6.01 -11.48
N PRO A 71 -4.78 -5.42 -12.29
CA PRO A 71 -4.53 -5.21 -13.72
C PRO A 71 -3.30 -4.35 -14.02
N ILE A 72 -3.05 -3.25 -13.29
CA ILE A 72 -1.87 -2.41 -13.54
C ILE A 72 -0.57 -3.18 -13.26
N PHE A 73 -0.49 -3.91 -12.15
CA PHE A 73 0.71 -4.69 -11.84
C PHE A 73 0.98 -5.76 -12.90
N ASN A 74 -0.05 -6.51 -13.30
CA ASN A 74 0.06 -7.55 -14.32
C ASN A 74 0.43 -6.94 -15.68
N GLN A 75 -0.12 -5.78 -16.03
CA GLN A 75 0.21 -5.08 -17.26
C GLN A 75 1.66 -4.58 -17.27
N LEU A 76 2.18 -4.11 -16.15
CA LEU A 76 3.61 -3.73 -16.03
C LEU A 76 4.53 -4.95 -16.20
N VAL A 77 4.18 -6.10 -15.63
CA VAL A 77 4.92 -7.35 -15.85
C VAL A 77 4.92 -7.72 -17.33
N TYR A 78 3.76 -7.61 -17.98
CA TYR A 78 3.62 -7.84 -19.42
C TYR A 78 4.53 -6.91 -20.26
N VAL A 79 4.49 -5.61 -19.97
CA VAL A 79 5.30 -4.59 -20.66
C VAL A 79 6.80 -4.88 -20.50
N LEU A 80 7.25 -5.15 -19.28
CA LEU A 80 8.64 -5.47 -19.00
C LEU A 80 9.10 -6.74 -19.73
N HIS A 81 8.23 -7.75 -19.81
CA HIS A 81 8.56 -9.00 -20.47
C HIS A 81 8.57 -8.86 -21.98
N TYR A 82 7.45 -8.44 -22.58
CA TYR A 82 7.28 -8.48 -24.05
C TYR A 82 7.91 -7.29 -24.79
N LEU A 83 7.98 -6.10 -24.16
CA LEU A 83 8.54 -4.93 -24.81
C LEU A 83 10.02 -4.71 -24.48
N LEU A 84 10.46 -5.10 -23.27
CA LEU A 84 11.83 -4.86 -22.81
C LEU A 84 12.66 -6.15 -22.69
N GLY A 85 12.09 -7.32 -23.03
CA GLY A 85 12.79 -8.61 -23.01
C GLY A 85 13.20 -9.10 -21.61
N VAL A 86 12.65 -8.54 -20.54
CA VAL A 86 12.96 -8.95 -19.17
C VAL A 86 12.30 -10.29 -18.88
N GLY A 87 13.03 -11.27 -18.32
CA GLY A 87 12.44 -12.55 -17.91
C GLY A 87 11.27 -12.34 -16.93
N LEU A 88 10.23 -13.18 -17.03
CA LEU A 88 8.97 -13.00 -16.27
C LEU A 88 9.19 -12.89 -14.77
N LEU A 89 10.01 -13.77 -14.19
CA LEU A 89 10.34 -13.72 -12.75
C LEU A 89 11.08 -12.43 -12.40
N LYS A 90 12.05 -12.00 -13.22
CA LYS A 90 12.78 -10.75 -13.00
C LYS A 90 11.86 -9.54 -13.12
N ALA A 91 10.88 -9.56 -14.02
CA ALA A 91 9.89 -8.49 -14.18
C ALA A 91 9.05 -8.32 -12.90
N THR A 92 8.60 -9.42 -12.26
CA THR A 92 7.85 -9.35 -11.01
C THR A 92 8.68 -8.84 -9.82
N VAL A 93 9.98 -9.07 -9.82
CA VAL A 93 10.89 -8.58 -8.76
C VAL A 93 11.30 -7.12 -9.01
N LEU A 94 11.51 -6.73 -10.27
CA LEU A 94 11.98 -5.40 -10.63
C LEU A 94 10.97 -4.30 -10.24
N ILE A 95 9.68 -4.56 -10.43
CA ILE A 95 8.62 -3.59 -10.11
C ILE A 95 8.67 -3.17 -8.62
N PRO A 96 8.60 -4.08 -7.63
CA PRO A 96 8.70 -3.70 -6.22
C PRO A 96 9.99 -2.97 -5.89
N VAL A 97 11.14 -3.40 -6.44
CA VAL A 97 12.44 -2.76 -6.18
C VAL A 97 12.45 -1.32 -6.67
N VAL A 98 12.02 -1.08 -7.91
CA VAL A 98 11.94 0.30 -8.46
C VAL A 98 10.94 1.14 -7.67
N CYS A 99 9.77 0.59 -7.35
CA CYS A 99 8.76 1.32 -6.56
C CYS A 99 9.27 1.67 -5.17
N TYR A 100 9.98 0.76 -4.51
CA TYR A 100 10.57 1.02 -3.20
C TYR A 100 11.65 2.12 -3.25
N TRP A 101 12.49 2.10 -4.27
CA TRP A 101 13.48 3.15 -4.50
C TRP A 101 12.82 4.52 -4.74
N LEU A 102 11.80 4.59 -5.60
CA LEU A 102 11.02 5.81 -5.85
C LEU A 102 10.27 6.29 -4.59
N MET A 103 9.75 5.36 -3.79
CA MET A 103 9.14 5.66 -2.50
C MET A 103 10.16 6.29 -1.54
N GLY A 104 11.40 5.82 -1.55
CA GLY A 104 12.49 6.43 -0.79
C GLY A 104 12.72 7.90 -1.14
N TRP A 105 12.77 8.22 -2.43
CA TRP A 105 12.87 9.60 -2.90
C TRP A 105 11.65 10.44 -2.51
N LEU A 106 10.45 9.89 -2.60
CA LEU A 106 9.23 10.60 -2.21
C LEU A 106 9.22 10.91 -0.71
N VAL A 107 9.54 9.92 0.13
CA VAL A 107 9.62 10.08 1.58
C VAL A 107 10.69 11.11 1.95
N LEU A 108 11.86 11.07 1.31
CA LEU A 108 12.91 12.06 1.51
C LEU A 108 12.45 13.47 1.11
N ALA A 109 11.87 13.64 -0.08
CA ALA A 109 11.37 14.92 -0.56
C ALA A 109 10.26 15.48 0.34
N TRP A 110 9.40 14.60 0.89
CA TRP A 110 8.36 14.99 1.82
C TRP A 110 8.92 15.38 3.18
N THR A 111 9.88 14.62 3.71
CA THR A 111 10.54 14.89 4.99
C THR A 111 11.32 16.20 4.95
N TRP A 112 11.97 16.52 3.82
CA TRP A 112 12.68 17.82 3.62
C TRP A 112 11.81 19.05 3.80
N ARG A 113 10.50 18.92 3.65
CA ARG A 113 9.58 20.03 3.89
C ARG A 113 9.43 20.38 5.38
N TYR A 114 9.80 19.46 6.24
CA TYR A 114 9.63 19.60 7.69
C TYR A 114 10.94 19.78 8.44
N VAL A 115 12.03 19.16 8.01
CA VAL A 115 13.30 19.12 8.73
C VAL A 115 14.48 19.43 7.82
N ALA A 116 15.59 19.90 8.41
CA ALA A 116 16.84 20.16 7.68
C ALA A 116 17.41 18.88 7.05
N THR A 117 18.15 19.05 5.95
CA THR A 117 18.66 17.95 5.10
C THR A 117 19.25 16.75 5.84
N PRO A 118 20.19 16.88 6.79
CA PRO A 118 20.76 15.69 7.43
C PRO A 118 19.73 14.90 8.23
N TRP A 119 18.80 15.59 8.88
CA TRP A 119 17.71 14.95 9.62
C TRP A 119 16.66 14.35 8.70
N ALA A 120 16.38 14.99 7.57
CA ALA A 120 15.47 14.45 6.56
C ALA A 120 15.99 13.12 6.02
N ALA A 121 17.27 13.04 5.70
CA ALA A 121 17.90 11.81 5.23
C ALA A 121 17.85 10.71 6.29
N LEU A 122 18.21 11.03 7.54
CA LEU A 122 18.19 10.07 8.65
C LEU A 122 16.77 9.53 8.92
N ILE A 123 15.78 10.41 9.03
CA ILE A 123 14.39 10.02 9.28
C ILE A 123 13.85 9.17 8.13
N SER A 124 14.12 9.58 6.88
CA SER A 124 13.68 8.82 5.71
C SER A 124 14.31 7.43 5.67
N MET A 125 15.60 7.33 5.99
CA MET A 125 16.30 6.05 6.08
C MET A 125 15.70 5.16 7.17
N LEU A 126 15.44 5.71 8.38
CA LEU A 126 14.82 4.96 9.48
C LEU A 126 13.41 4.48 9.13
N LEU A 127 12.61 5.31 8.43
CA LEU A 127 11.29 4.89 7.97
C LEU A 127 11.39 3.76 6.93
N LEU A 128 12.26 3.89 5.94
CA LEU A 128 12.44 2.87 4.90
C LEU A 128 12.95 1.55 5.46
N LEU A 129 13.86 1.59 6.41
CA LEU A 129 14.39 0.40 7.07
C LEU A 129 13.44 -0.17 8.15
N SER A 130 12.32 0.49 8.42
CA SER A 130 11.32 -0.06 9.37
C SER A 130 10.73 -1.37 8.84
N PRO A 131 10.43 -2.36 9.72
CA PRO A 131 9.92 -3.65 9.29
C PRO A 131 8.75 -3.59 8.29
N PRO A 132 7.71 -2.75 8.49
CA PRO A 132 6.59 -2.70 7.54
C PRO A 132 6.99 -2.28 6.12
N LEU A 133 7.93 -1.34 5.98
CA LEU A 133 8.38 -0.88 4.67
C LEU A 133 9.41 -1.84 4.06
N TRP A 134 10.24 -2.45 4.90
CA TRP A 134 11.17 -3.49 4.48
C TRP A 134 10.45 -4.74 3.94
N ASP A 135 9.33 -5.14 4.57
CA ASP A 135 8.51 -6.27 4.10
C ASP A 135 7.94 -6.02 2.70
N ILE A 136 7.55 -4.78 2.40
CA ILE A 136 7.09 -4.39 1.05
C ILE A 136 8.22 -4.53 0.02
N ALA A 137 9.45 -4.14 0.38
CA ALA A 137 10.59 -4.23 -0.53
C ALA A 137 10.95 -5.67 -0.90
N ARG A 138 10.73 -6.61 0.02
CA ARG A 138 11.03 -8.04 -0.15
C ARG A 138 9.92 -8.83 -0.84
N SER A 139 8.72 -8.28 -0.89
CA SER A 139 7.56 -8.96 -1.45
C SER A 139 7.50 -8.79 -2.96
N THR A 140 7.36 -9.89 -3.70
CA THR A 140 7.11 -9.90 -5.15
C THR A 140 5.62 -9.67 -5.46
N THR A 141 4.99 -8.78 -4.70
CA THR A 141 3.56 -8.48 -4.73
C THR A 141 3.33 -7.03 -5.20
N PRO A 142 2.11 -6.64 -5.54
CA PRO A 142 1.79 -5.28 -5.96
C PRO A 142 1.90 -4.24 -4.83
N ASP A 143 2.21 -4.67 -3.59
CA ASP A 143 2.15 -3.82 -2.40
C ASP A 143 3.10 -2.61 -2.48
N ALA A 144 4.31 -2.79 -3.05
CA ALA A 144 5.23 -1.68 -3.24
C ALA A 144 4.71 -0.64 -4.24
N LEU A 145 4.12 -1.11 -5.36
CA LEU A 145 3.53 -0.22 -6.36
C LEU A 145 2.31 0.51 -5.79
N SER A 146 1.44 -0.20 -5.08
CA SER A 146 0.30 0.39 -4.37
C SER A 146 0.76 1.45 -3.37
N SER A 147 1.77 1.13 -2.56
CA SER A 147 2.32 2.03 -1.55
C SER A 147 2.89 3.31 -2.14
N LEU A 148 3.65 3.20 -3.24
CA LEU A 148 4.18 4.35 -3.94
C LEU A 148 3.05 5.26 -4.46
N ILE A 149 2.05 4.69 -5.14
CA ILE A 149 0.94 5.46 -5.71
C ILE A 149 0.11 6.11 -4.61
N VAL A 150 -0.20 5.38 -3.53
CA VAL A 150 -0.96 5.90 -2.39
C VAL A 150 -0.21 7.03 -1.69
N LEU A 151 1.08 6.87 -1.39
CA LEU A 151 1.88 7.92 -0.79
C LEU A 151 2.00 9.15 -1.68
N ALA A 152 2.20 8.97 -3.00
CA ALA A 152 2.22 10.06 -3.95
C ALA A 152 0.86 10.79 -4.02
N ALA A 153 -0.25 10.05 -4.01
CA ALA A 153 -1.59 10.61 -3.96
C ALA A 153 -1.81 11.42 -2.67
N MET A 154 -1.44 10.88 -1.50
CA MET A 154 -1.55 11.59 -0.22
C MET A 154 -0.69 12.84 -0.18
N PHE A 155 0.54 12.79 -0.70
CA PHE A 155 1.41 13.95 -0.83
C PHE A 155 0.78 15.04 -1.69
N LEU A 156 0.21 14.68 -2.84
CA LEU A 156 -0.44 15.64 -3.73
C LEU A 156 -1.72 16.22 -3.12
N LEU A 157 -2.57 15.38 -2.52
CA LEU A 157 -3.85 15.81 -1.95
C LEU A 157 -3.67 16.68 -0.73
N PHE A 158 -2.91 16.22 0.24
CA PHE A 158 -2.87 16.85 1.56
C PHE A 158 -1.74 17.86 1.68
N GLU A 159 -0.55 17.56 1.15
CA GLU A 159 0.62 18.41 1.30
C GLU A 159 0.70 19.49 0.20
N GLN A 160 0.50 19.08 -1.06
CA GLN A 160 0.57 19.99 -2.21
C GLN A 160 -0.77 20.67 -2.52
N ARG A 161 -1.87 20.19 -1.97
CA ARG A 161 -3.25 20.63 -2.25
C ARG A 161 -3.62 20.55 -3.74
N ARG A 162 -3.05 19.58 -4.45
CA ARG A 162 -3.33 19.32 -5.86
C ARG A 162 -4.40 18.23 -5.97
N LEU A 163 -5.69 18.63 -5.95
CA LEU A 163 -6.81 17.69 -5.89
C LEU A 163 -6.85 16.76 -7.09
N LEU A 164 -6.86 17.30 -8.32
CA LEU A 164 -7.05 16.49 -9.53
C LEU A 164 -5.96 15.41 -9.71
N PRO A 165 -4.66 15.72 -9.74
CA PRO A 165 -3.65 14.67 -9.91
C PRO A 165 -3.59 13.72 -8.72
N GLY A 166 -3.85 14.18 -7.50
CA GLY A 166 -3.92 13.31 -6.32
C GLY A 166 -5.07 12.32 -6.40
N MET A 167 -6.27 12.76 -6.83
CA MET A 167 -7.43 11.88 -7.01
C MET A 167 -7.24 10.89 -8.17
N ILE A 168 -6.63 11.30 -9.28
CA ILE A 168 -6.29 10.40 -10.38
C ILE A 168 -5.39 9.27 -9.88
N LEU A 169 -4.31 9.59 -9.14
CA LEU A 169 -3.43 8.56 -8.58
C LEU A 169 -4.16 7.68 -7.57
N LEU A 170 -5.01 8.26 -6.72
CA LEU A 170 -5.73 7.50 -5.72
C LEU A 170 -6.72 6.51 -6.36
N ILE A 171 -7.45 6.92 -7.41
CA ILE A 171 -8.32 6.02 -8.18
C ILE A 171 -7.47 4.98 -8.94
N ALA A 172 -6.34 5.37 -9.53
CA ALA A 172 -5.43 4.44 -10.20
C ALA A 172 -4.90 3.36 -9.23
N SER A 173 -4.74 3.68 -7.94
CA SER A 173 -4.32 2.69 -6.93
C SER A 173 -5.31 1.53 -6.77
N VAL A 174 -6.61 1.73 -7.07
CA VAL A 174 -7.63 0.67 -7.05
C VAL A 174 -7.33 -0.42 -8.10
N TYR A 175 -6.76 -0.03 -9.24
CA TYR A 175 -6.33 -0.98 -10.29
C TYR A 175 -5.03 -1.71 -9.96
N VAL A 176 -4.33 -1.31 -8.90
CA VAL A 176 -3.20 -2.04 -8.34
C VAL A 176 -3.65 -2.96 -7.21
N ARG A 177 -4.57 -2.46 -6.36
CA ARG A 177 -5.18 -3.20 -5.25
C ARG A 177 -6.61 -2.72 -5.07
N THR A 178 -7.56 -3.62 -5.24
CA THR A 178 -8.99 -3.30 -5.18
C THR A 178 -9.47 -2.80 -3.81
N ASP A 179 -8.81 -3.20 -2.72
CA ASP A 179 -9.09 -2.73 -1.37
C ASP A 179 -8.76 -1.23 -1.16
N ASN A 180 -7.94 -0.62 -2.02
CA ASN A 180 -7.71 0.83 -2.01
C ASN A 180 -8.97 1.65 -2.28
N VAL A 181 -10.07 1.04 -2.74
CA VAL A 181 -11.38 1.72 -2.83
C VAL A 181 -11.81 2.30 -1.49
N ILE A 182 -11.51 1.61 -0.38
CA ILE A 182 -11.78 2.10 0.98
C ILE A 182 -11.04 3.42 1.22
N LEU A 183 -9.78 3.46 0.81
CA LEU A 183 -8.94 4.67 0.94
C LEU A 183 -9.47 5.83 0.10
N VAL A 184 -9.91 5.55 -1.14
CA VAL A 184 -10.54 6.54 -2.02
C VAL A 184 -11.78 7.13 -1.36
N LEU A 185 -12.68 6.28 -0.85
CA LEU A 185 -13.92 6.72 -0.20
C LEU A 185 -13.67 7.54 1.07
N LEU A 186 -12.70 7.14 1.89
CA LEU A 186 -12.32 7.89 3.09
C LEU A 186 -11.67 9.24 2.76
N ALA A 187 -10.81 9.30 1.75
CA ALA A 187 -10.21 10.56 1.31
C ALA A 187 -11.27 11.51 0.75
N LEU A 188 -12.19 11.02 -0.08
CA LEU A 188 -13.30 11.80 -0.61
C LEU A 188 -14.23 12.31 0.52
N ALA A 189 -14.59 11.46 1.47
CA ALA A 189 -15.38 11.85 2.63
C ALA A 189 -14.69 12.95 3.44
N TYR A 190 -13.38 12.80 3.71
CA TYR A 190 -12.61 13.80 4.43
C TYR A 190 -12.57 15.15 3.68
N LEU A 191 -12.26 15.13 2.37
CA LEU A 191 -12.19 16.35 1.54
C LEU A 191 -13.54 17.06 1.46
N TYR A 192 -14.64 16.29 1.35
CA TYR A 192 -15.99 16.82 1.33
C TYR A 192 -16.38 17.48 2.66
N VAL A 193 -16.19 16.76 3.77
CA VAL A 193 -16.57 17.25 5.12
C VAL A 193 -15.75 18.49 5.52
N THR A 194 -14.48 18.55 5.11
CA THR A 194 -13.61 19.70 5.41
C THR A 194 -13.78 20.87 4.45
N GLY A 195 -14.63 20.74 3.43
CA GLY A 195 -14.91 21.79 2.44
C GLY A 195 -13.71 22.10 1.54
N VAL A 196 -12.80 21.16 1.35
CA VAL A 196 -11.61 21.35 0.53
C VAL A 196 -11.92 21.02 -0.94
N GLY A 197 -12.66 21.92 -1.60
CA GLY A 197 -12.70 22.02 -3.07
C GLY A 197 -13.52 20.96 -3.82
N LEU A 198 -14.29 20.08 -3.16
CA LEU A 198 -15.17 19.10 -3.80
C LEU A 198 -16.64 19.41 -3.53
N ARG A 199 -17.45 19.41 -4.57
CA ARG A 199 -18.92 19.48 -4.48
C ARG A 199 -19.48 18.08 -4.18
N ALA A 200 -20.71 18.03 -3.64
CA ALA A 200 -21.39 16.75 -3.37
C ALA A 200 -21.52 15.88 -4.63
N SER A 201 -21.83 16.47 -5.78
CA SER A 201 -21.93 15.76 -7.07
C SER A 201 -20.58 15.19 -7.53
N GLU A 202 -19.49 15.93 -7.38
CA GLU A 202 -18.12 15.47 -7.72
C GLU A 202 -17.70 14.33 -6.81
N THR A 203 -17.96 14.47 -5.50
CA THR A 203 -17.69 13.42 -4.52
C THR A 203 -18.49 12.15 -4.84
N ALA A 204 -19.77 12.27 -5.14
CA ALA A 204 -20.62 11.12 -5.52
C ALA A 204 -20.13 10.46 -6.82
N MET A 205 -19.78 11.25 -7.83
CA MET A 205 -19.27 10.75 -9.12
C MET A 205 -17.94 10.01 -8.94
N LEU A 206 -16.98 10.57 -8.21
CA LEU A 206 -15.68 9.93 -7.96
C LEU A 206 -15.83 8.67 -7.10
N SER A 207 -16.74 8.69 -6.13
CA SER A 207 -17.06 7.49 -5.33
C SER A 207 -17.66 6.39 -6.18
N ALA A 208 -18.62 6.74 -7.04
CA ALA A 208 -19.22 5.81 -7.98
C ALA A 208 -18.16 5.23 -8.95
N LEU A 209 -17.29 6.08 -9.49
CA LEU A 209 -16.20 5.65 -10.36
C LEU A 209 -15.30 4.63 -9.66
N ALA A 210 -14.91 4.88 -8.41
CA ALA A 210 -14.05 3.96 -7.65
C ALA A 210 -14.72 2.61 -7.39
N VAL A 211 -16.02 2.62 -7.00
CA VAL A 211 -16.78 1.38 -6.78
C VAL A 211 -17.01 0.61 -8.08
N VAL A 212 -17.41 1.28 -9.14
CA VAL A 212 -17.58 0.67 -10.48
C VAL A 212 -16.25 0.07 -10.97
N SER A 213 -15.12 0.73 -10.71
CA SER A 213 -13.80 0.17 -11.04
C SER A 213 -13.56 -1.19 -10.37
N VAL A 214 -13.92 -1.34 -9.09
CA VAL A 214 -13.79 -2.63 -8.38
C VAL A 214 -14.71 -3.69 -9.00
N LEU A 215 -15.95 -3.33 -9.31
CA LEU A 215 -16.92 -4.26 -9.93
C LEU A 215 -16.42 -4.73 -11.30
N LEU A 216 -15.93 -3.82 -12.13
CA LEU A 216 -15.35 -4.16 -13.43
C LEU A 216 -14.11 -5.05 -13.30
N ILE A 217 -13.19 -4.72 -12.38
CA ILE A 217 -12.01 -5.53 -12.14
C ILE A 217 -12.42 -6.96 -11.74
N ASN A 218 -13.35 -7.11 -10.81
CA ASN A 218 -13.83 -8.42 -10.37
C ASN A 218 -14.49 -9.18 -11.53
N HIS A 219 -15.37 -8.53 -12.30
CA HIS A 219 -16.04 -9.14 -13.43
C HIS A 219 -15.03 -9.69 -14.47
N PHE A 220 -14.06 -8.88 -14.88
CA PHE A 220 -13.05 -9.31 -15.86
C PHE A 220 -11.97 -10.25 -15.29
N SER A 221 -11.97 -10.46 -13.98
CA SER A 221 -11.03 -11.36 -13.30
C SER A 221 -11.62 -12.71 -12.90
N GLY A 222 -12.88 -13.01 -13.28
CA GLY A 222 -13.52 -14.32 -13.05
C GLY A 222 -14.57 -14.35 -11.95
N ASP A 223 -15.05 -13.20 -11.48
CA ASP A 223 -16.21 -13.02 -10.57
C ASP A 223 -16.17 -13.80 -9.24
N TYR A 224 -14.99 -14.11 -8.73
CA TYR A 224 -14.89 -14.85 -7.47
C TYR A 224 -15.41 -14.06 -6.25
N GLY A 225 -15.38 -12.74 -6.32
CA GLY A 225 -15.92 -11.87 -5.28
C GLY A 225 -15.19 -11.88 -3.94
N PRO A 226 -15.56 -11.00 -3.02
CA PRO A 226 -14.88 -10.85 -1.73
C PRO A 226 -15.07 -12.04 -0.80
N LYS A 227 -16.21 -12.77 -0.89
CA LYS A 227 -16.49 -13.95 -0.06
C LYS A 227 -15.45 -15.06 -0.31
N VAL A 228 -15.13 -15.34 -1.57
CA VAL A 228 -14.16 -16.35 -1.96
C VAL A 228 -12.76 -15.98 -1.47
N LEU A 229 -12.37 -14.71 -1.68
CA LEU A 229 -11.08 -14.21 -1.21
C LEU A 229 -10.95 -14.30 0.30
N TYR A 230 -12.02 -13.95 1.02
CA TYR A 230 -12.05 -14.04 2.48
C TYR A 230 -11.91 -15.48 2.98
N TYR A 231 -12.75 -16.38 2.48
CA TYR A 231 -12.75 -17.79 2.86
C TYR A 231 -11.35 -18.40 2.68
N ARG A 232 -10.76 -18.19 1.52
CA ARG A 232 -9.42 -18.67 1.20
C ARG A 232 -8.33 -18.11 2.11
N SER A 233 -8.46 -16.86 2.53
CA SER A 233 -7.41 -16.18 3.30
C SER A 233 -7.47 -16.49 4.79
N PHE A 234 -8.64 -16.85 5.33
CA PHE A 234 -8.85 -16.90 6.77
C PHE A 234 -9.47 -18.20 7.29
N VAL A 235 -10.13 -18.96 6.44
CA VAL A 235 -10.85 -20.16 6.87
C VAL A 235 -10.10 -21.41 6.43
N GLU A 236 -9.91 -21.56 5.14
CA GLU A 236 -9.25 -22.71 4.54
C GLU A 236 -8.72 -22.32 3.14
N ALA A 237 -7.52 -22.80 2.78
CA ALA A 237 -7.04 -22.72 1.40
C ALA A 237 -7.61 -23.91 0.62
N PRO A 238 -8.77 -23.78 -0.05
CA PRO A 238 -9.38 -24.90 -0.73
C PRO A 238 -8.48 -25.40 -1.87
N ILE A 239 -8.51 -26.71 -2.11
CA ILE A 239 -7.82 -27.32 -3.24
C ILE A 239 -8.35 -26.75 -4.56
N ALA A 240 -9.67 -26.56 -4.64
CA ALA A 240 -10.34 -25.85 -5.73
C ALA A 240 -11.06 -24.61 -5.22
N VAL A 241 -10.90 -23.49 -5.94
CA VAL A 241 -11.55 -22.22 -5.57
C VAL A 241 -13.08 -22.28 -5.69
N GLY A 242 -13.61 -23.17 -6.56
CA GLY A 242 -15.04 -23.41 -6.71
C GLY A 242 -15.66 -24.29 -5.61
N GLU A 243 -14.84 -24.98 -4.80
CA GLU A 243 -15.29 -25.89 -3.75
C GLU A 243 -15.43 -25.21 -2.37
N ILE A 244 -15.73 -23.91 -2.35
CA ILE A 244 -15.89 -23.20 -1.09
C ILE A 244 -17.13 -23.71 -0.38
N ALA A 245 -16.92 -24.18 0.85
CA ALA A 245 -18.00 -24.67 1.68
C ALA A 245 -19.11 -23.62 1.81
N PRO A 246 -20.37 -23.98 1.62
CA PRO A 246 -21.49 -23.07 1.78
C PRO A 246 -21.67 -22.53 3.20
N SER A 247 -21.00 -23.16 4.16
CA SER A 247 -21.12 -22.90 5.60
C SER A 247 -20.32 -21.71 6.14
N PHE A 248 -19.71 -20.88 5.28
CA PHE A 248 -19.06 -19.65 5.76
C PHE A 248 -20.10 -18.73 6.42
N GLY A 249 -19.97 -18.54 7.73
CA GLY A 249 -20.88 -17.77 8.55
C GLY A 249 -20.20 -16.74 9.45
N ILE A 250 -20.97 -16.18 10.35
CA ILE A 250 -20.52 -15.18 11.31
C ILE A 250 -19.43 -15.71 12.26
N HIS A 251 -19.45 -17.02 12.56
CA HIS A 251 -18.49 -17.62 13.48
C HIS A 251 -17.06 -17.59 12.92
N GLU A 252 -16.87 -17.98 11.67
CA GLU A 252 -15.57 -17.94 10.97
C GLU A 252 -15.09 -16.52 10.81
N TYR A 253 -16.01 -15.58 10.50
CA TYR A 253 -15.68 -14.17 10.46
C TYR A 253 -15.17 -13.63 11.81
N LEU A 254 -15.87 -13.92 12.90
CA LEU A 254 -15.46 -13.48 14.24
C LEU A 254 -14.15 -14.13 14.69
N ALA A 255 -13.89 -15.39 14.33
CA ALA A 255 -12.62 -16.05 14.58
C ALA A 255 -11.47 -15.35 13.85
N ALA A 256 -11.63 -15.05 12.56
CA ALA A 256 -10.65 -14.31 11.78
C ALA A 256 -10.44 -12.89 12.31
N LEU A 257 -11.52 -12.19 12.68
CA LEU A 257 -11.45 -10.85 13.27
C LEU A 257 -10.67 -10.84 14.59
N LYS A 258 -10.87 -11.86 15.44
CA LYS A 258 -10.10 -12.02 16.69
C LYS A 258 -8.60 -12.17 16.40
N ILE A 259 -8.24 -12.98 15.40
CA ILE A 259 -6.84 -13.16 14.97
C ILE A 259 -6.27 -11.82 14.45
N GLY A 260 -7.01 -11.13 13.60
CA GLY A 260 -6.62 -9.83 13.07
C GLY A 260 -6.38 -8.77 14.16
N ILE A 261 -7.31 -8.64 15.11
CA ILE A 261 -7.18 -7.74 16.27
C ILE A 261 -5.97 -8.12 17.11
N SER A 262 -5.77 -9.40 17.40
CA SER A 262 -4.60 -9.88 18.15
C SER A 262 -3.30 -9.50 17.45
N GLY A 263 -3.22 -9.69 16.13
CA GLY A 263 -2.06 -9.31 15.33
C GLY A 263 -1.79 -7.80 15.34
N VAL A 264 -2.83 -6.97 15.37
CA VAL A 264 -2.68 -5.51 15.51
C VAL A 264 -2.17 -5.13 16.90
N VAL A 265 -2.71 -5.73 17.94
CA VAL A 265 -2.31 -5.44 19.35
C VAL A 265 -0.86 -5.84 19.62
N HIS A 266 -0.41 -6.97 19.09
CA HIS A 266 0.96 -7.47 19.29
C HIS A 266 1.95 -6.99 18.21
N GLY A 267 1.45 -6.37 17.16
CA GLY A 267 2.24 -5.83 16.06
C GLY A 267 2.72 -4.39 16.28
N PRO A 268 3.39 -3.79 15.29
CA PRO A 268 3.91 -2.43 15.37
C PRO A 268 2.83 -1.34 15.28
N TYR A 269 1.55 -1.69 15.13
CA TYR A 269 0.47 -0.75 14.84
C TYR A 269 0.22 0.24 15.99
N ILE A 270 0.07 -0.26 17.22
CA ILE A 270 -0.27 0.58 18.36
C ILE A 270 0.81 1.63 18.62
N PRO A 271 2.10 1.30 18.77
CA PRO A 271 3.14 2.31 18.96
C PRO A 271 3.17 3.34 17.82
N PHE A 272 2.95 2.87 16.59
CA PHE A 272 3.00 3.72 15.41
C PHE A 272 1.86 4.73 15.37
N PHE A 273 0.63 4.30 15.64
CA PHE A 273 -0.53 5.18 15.71
C PHE A 273 -0.45 6.13 16.90
N LEU A 274 0.05 5.69 18.04
CA LEU A 274 0.28 6.55 19.19
C LEU A 274 1.29 7.66 18.86
N MET A 275 2.41 7.34 18.21
CA MET A 275 3.39 8.34 17.78
C MET A 275 2.78 9.36 16.82
N GLY A 276 2.00 8.91 15.83
CA GLY A 276 1.28 9.78 14.91
C GLY A 276 0.26 10.67 15.61
N THR A 277 -0.48 10.13 16.58
CA THR A 277 -1.44 10.88 17.39
C THR A 277 -0.74 11.95 18.23
N VAL A 278 0.37 11.64 18.87
CA VAL A 278 1.22 12.62 19.57
C VAL A 278 1.69 13.73 18.61
N GLY A 279 2.06 13.35 17.39
CA GLY A 279 2.40 14.30 16.33
C GLY A 279 1.26 15.27 16.03
N LEU A 280 0.03 14.77 15.87
CA LEU A 280 -1.16 15.59 15.63
C LEU A 280 -1.50 16.53 16.77
N LEU A 281 -1.40 16.05 18.01
CA LEU A 281 -1.68 16.87 19.20
C LEU A 281 -0.70 18.04 19.33
N ARG A 282 0.56 17.85 18.89
CA ARG A 282 1.58 18.91 18.91
C ARG A 282 1.46 19.90 17.77
N ARG A 283 1.00 19.46 16.61
CA ARG A 283 0.90 20.29 15.39
C ARG A 283 -0.34 19.95 14.56
N PRO A 284 -1.54 20.36 15.01
CA PRO A 284 -2.74 20.13 14.25
C PRO A 284 -2.75 21.03 12.99
N SER A 285 -2.48 20.47 11.83
CA SER A 285 -2.76 21.11 10.54
C SER A 285 -3.81 20.30 9.79
N ARG A 286 -4.63 20.96 8.95
CA ARG A 286 -5.65 20.26 8.16
C ARG A 286 -5.04 19.14 7.31
N ALA A 287 -3.84 19.33 6.75
CA ALA A 287 -3.14 18.32 5.98
C ALA A 287 -2.79 17.10 6.84
N LEU A 288 -2.15 17.31 7.99
CA LEU A 288 -1.74 16.22 8.90
C LEU A 288 -2.94 15.49 9.50
N ILE A 289 -3.99 16.22 9.85
CA ILE A 289 -5.26 15.62 10.32
C ILE A 289 -5.87 14.75 9.22
N GLY A 290 -5.86 15.22 7.95
CA GLY A 290 -6.35 14.46 6.81
C GLY A 290 -5.57 13.18 6.57
N ILE A 291 -4.24 13.26 6.57
CA ILE A 291 -3.36 12.10 6.45
C ILE A 291 -3.67 11.07 7.54
N ALA A 292 -3.73 11.51 8.79
CA ALA A 292 -3.97 10.61 9.91
C ALA A 292 -5.38 10.03 9.91
N ALA A 293 -6.41 10.84 9.65
CA ALA A 293 -7.80 10.37 9.62
C ALA A 293 -8.01 9.32 8.52
N VAL A 294 -7.49 9.57 7.31
CA VAL A 294 -7.59 8.63 6.19
C VAL A 294 -6.78 7.36 6.48
N THR A 295 -5.57 7.50 7.02
CA THR A 295 -4.70 6.37 7.38
C THR A 295 -5.32 5.48 8.46
N MET A 296 -5.76 6.08 9.57
CA MET A 296 -6.37 5.34 10.68
C MET A 296 -7.72 4.74 10.28
N GLY A 297 -8.53 5.53 9.58
CA GLY A 297 -9.81 5.08 9.05
C GLY A 297 -9.67 3.89 8.08
N TYR A 298 -8.71 3.94 7.17
CA TYR A 298 -8.42 2.81 6.28
C TYR A 298 -7.98 1.58 7.08
N THR A 299 -7.05 1.73 8.01
CA THR A 299 -6.56 0.61 8.81
C THR A 299 -7.70 -0.07 9.58
N ALA A 300 -8.55 0.72 10.22
CA ALA A 300 -9.71 0.19 10.93
C ALA A 300 -10.72 -0.49 10.00
N ALA A 301 -11.08 0.15 8.89
CA ALA A 301 -12.03 -0.39 7.92
C ALA A 301 -11.49 -1.66 7.23
N HIS A 302 -10.20 -1.66 6.86
CA HIS A 302 -9.57 -2.83 6.25
C HIS A 302 -9.59 -4.02 7.20
N LEU A 303 -9.23 -3.83 8.47
CA LEU A 303 -9.25 -4.91 9.48
C LEU A 303 -10.65 -5.47 9.74
N VAL A 304 -11.70 -4.63 9.64
CA VAL A 304 -13.08 -5.11 9.73
C VAL A 304 -13.48 -5.89 8.49
N ILE A 305 -13.15 -5.40 7.29
CA ILE A 305 -13.56 -6.04 6.03
C ILE A 305 -12.66 -7.24 5.71
N PHE A 306 -11.37 -7.14 5.99
CA PHE A 306 -10.36 -8.14 5.70
C PHE A 306 -9.35 -8.21 6.85
N PRO A 307 -9.60 -8.99 7.90
CA PRO A 307 -8.85 -8.98 9.16
C PRO A 307 -7.46 -9.61 9.06
N ASN A 308 -6.67 -9.21 8.07
CA ASN A 308 -5.28 -9.62 7.91
C ASN A 308 -4.33 -8.58 8.53
N PRO A 309 -3.58 -8.92 9.59
CA PRO A 309 -2.66 -8.00 10.24
C PRO A 309 -1.27 -7.94 9.58
N GLU A 310 -1.08 -8.44 8.37
CA GLU A 310 0.20 -8.37 7.69
C GLU A 310 0.62 -6.91 7.41
N THR A 311 1.79 -6.53 7.91
CA THR A 311 2.30 -5.15 7.86
C THR A 311 2.47 -4.60 6.45
N ARG A 312 2.70 -5.47 5.44
CA ARG A 312 2.83 -5.08 4.04
C ARG A 312 1.59 -4.40 3.46
N PHE A 313 0.39 -4.70 3.96
CA PHE A 313 -0.84 -4.04 3.50
C PHE A 313 -0.96 -2.59 3.98
N PHE A 314 -0.25 -2.25 5.04
CA PHE A 314 -0.32 -0.96 5.72
C PHE A 314 0.96 -0.12 5.58
N GLY A 315 1.94 -0.58 4.81
CA GLY A 315 3.23 0.10 4.65
C GLY A 315 3.15 1.59 4.32
N PRO A 316 2.31 2.05 3.34
CA PRO A 316 2.20 3.48 3.06
C PRO A 316 1.67 4.27 4.26
N PHE A 317 0.87 3.65 5.13
CA PHE A 317 0.31 4.30 6.30
C PHE A 317 1.31 4.41 7.43
N PHE A 318 2.20 3.43 7.59
CA PHE A 318 3.35 3.56 8.50
C PHE A 318 4.26 4.71 8.07
N ALA A 319 4.57 4.84 6.77
CA ALA A 319 5.33 5.97 6.27
C ALA A 319 4.60 7.30 6.52
N ALA A 320 3.31 7.38 6.21
CA ALA A 320 2.51 8.58 6.40
C ALA A 320 2.46 9.03 7.87
N MET A 321 2.26 8.11 8.81
CA MET A 321 2.26 8.44 10.26
C MET A 321 3.65 8.81 10.76
N GLY A 322 4.71 8.18 10.23
CA GLY A 322 6.09 8.60 10.50
C GLY A 322 6.39 10.02 10.01
N LEU A 323 5.85 10.42 8.87
CA LEU A 323 5.94 11.79 8.35
C LEU A 323 5.14 12.79 9.22
N VAL A 324 3.96 12.41 9.72
CA VAL A 324 3.20 13.20 10.71
C VAL A 324 4.05 13.44 11.95
N LEU A 325 4.71 12.42 12.48
CA LEU A 325 5.61 12.56 13.63
C LEU A 325 6.82 13.45 13.28
N ALA A 326 7.47 13.23 12.14
CA ALA A 326 8.62 14.03 11.69
C ALA A 326 8.29 15.52 11.60
N SER A 327 7.06 15.86 11.19
CA SER A 327 6.61 17.25 11.11
C SER A 327 6.65 18.00 12.44
N THR A 328 6.62 17.27 13.57
CA THR A 328 6.64 17.87 14.92
C THR A 328 8.05 18.19 15.41
N ILE A 329 9.05 17.46 14.92
CA ILE A 329 10.46 17.65 15.31
C ILE A 329 11.00 18.96 14.71
N SER A 330 10.50 19.36 13.56
CA SER A 330 10.97 20.46 12.73
C SER A 330 10.93 21.85 13.42
N ILE A 331 9.90 22.12 14.23
CA ILE A 331 9.67 23.48 14.73
C ILE A 331 10.65 23.87 15.83
N THR A 332 11.01 22.92 16.70
CA THR A 332 11.92 23.20 17.81
C THR A 332 13.32 23.58 17.31
N GLN A 333 13.79 22.94 16.25
CA GLN A 333 15.12 23.22 15.69
C GLN A 333 15.14 24.46 14.81
N ALA A 334 14.12 24.69 13.97
CA ALA A 334 14.04 25.90 13.15
C ALA A 334 13.89 27.15 14.03
N ALA A 335 13.10 27.09 15.09
CA ALA A 335 12.96 28.19 16.05
C ALA A 335 14.27 28.47 16.79
N GLN A 336 14.98 27.43 17.23
CA GLN A 336 16.29 27.58 17.88
C GLN A 336 17.36 28.11 16.92
N PHE A 337 17.38 27.66 15.66
CA PHE A 337 18.32 28.12 14.65
C PHE A 337 18.06 29.59 14.23
N VAL A 338 16.80 29.99 14.12
CA VAL A 338 16.39 31.38 13.86
C VAL A 338 16.69 32.28 15.05
N LEU A 339 16.49 31.79 16.28
CA LEU A 339 16.82 32.53 17.51
C LEU A 339 18.36 32.64 17.70
N ALA A 340 19.12 31.60 17.36
CA ALA A 340 20.58 31.63 17.42
C ALA A 340 21.22 32.54 16.37
N LYS A 341 20.58 32.79 15.22
CA LYS A 341 21.05 33.73 14.19
C LYS A 341 20.58 35.18 14.38
N ARG A 342 19.67 35.47 15.30
CA ARG A 342 19.18 36.84 15.55
C ARG A 342 20.16 37.82 16.18
N PRO A 343 21.23 37.45 16.88
CA PRO A 343 22.14 38.49 17.43
C PRO A 343 22.89 39.31 16.37
N VAL A 344 23.04 38.77 15.13
CA VAL A 344 23.89 39.43 14.10
C VAL A 344 23.12 40.43 13.26
N LEU A 345 21.79 40.35 13.18
CA LEU A 345 20.99 41.26 12.31
C LEU A 345 20.41 42.51 13.00
N ARG A 346 20.72 42.73 14.28
CA ARG A 346 20.15 43.84 15.05
C ARG A 346 21.02 45.09 15.11
N ARG A 347 22.18 45.12 14.45
CA ARG A 347 23.11 46.25 14.60
C ARG A 347 23.18 47.27 13.42
N ASP A 348 22.55 47.01 12.28
CA ASP A 348 22.77 47.83 11.11
C ASP A 348 21.54 48.36 10.36
N TYR A 349 20.42 48.61 11.07
CA TYR A 349 19.36 49.46 10.49
C TYR A 349 19.34 50.79 11.21
N PRO A 350 19.89 51.88 10.61
CA PRO A 350 19.67 53.24 11.08
C PRO A 350 18.17 53.57 10.95
N SER A 351 17.64 54.14 12.01
CA SER A 351 16.26 54.60 12.13
C SER A 351 15.90 55.59 11.01
N LEU A 352 15.27 55.09 9.96
CA LEU A 352 14.59 55.89 8.94
C LEU A 352 13.16 56.27 9.42
N LEU A 353 13.05 56.88 10.58
CA LEU A 353 11.81 57.55 11.04
C LEU A 353 12.17 58.94 11.62
N SER A 354 12.57 59.84 10.75
CA SER A 354 12.48 61.28 10.99
C SER A 354 12.27 61.98 9.66
N ALA A 355 11.05 62.00 9.18
CA ALA A 355 10.61 62.98 8.18
C ALA A 355 9.86 64.08 8.93
N PRO A 356 10.25 65.37 8.80
CA PRO A 356 9.57 66.46 9.46
C PRO A 356 8.25 66.79 8.77
N THR A 357 7.22 66.95 9.59
CA THR A 357 5.95 67.61 9.21
C THR A 357 6.20 69.02 8.64
N ARG A 358 5.73 69.27 7.42
CA ARG A 358 5.25 70.56 6.91
C ARG A 358 3.96 70.30 6.15
#